data_91598b4230545a7b2fd903c58f25336c
#
_entry.id   91598b4230545a7b2fd903c58f25336c
#
_cell.length_a   1.000
_cell.length_b   1.000
_cell.length_c   1.000
_cell.angle_alpha   90.00
_cell.angle_beta   90.00
_cell.angle_gamma   90.00
#
_symmetry.space_group_name_H-M   'P 1'
#
loop_
_entity.id
_entity.type
_entity.pdbx_description
1 polymer ?
#
loop_
_entity_poly.entity_id
_entity_poly.type
_entity_poly.pdbx_seq_one_letter_code
_entity_poly.pdbx_strand_id
1 'polypeptide(L)'
;MRRPVAVLGTGMAGFGAGHALESAKVPFVCFDKNAHYGGHTWSFRYPEGFVFDEGGHISFTKNDHIRNLLARNIDGRHEEPQLKIDNYWHGLRITHPVQCNLLGLPTDLIVEVIKDFAAVHDTPMTPQPNYAAWLHQAYGKKFAETFPMLYGRKYHTTTMDNLTTDWIGPRMYRPSLEEIVHGALAGQKASVHYVDTFRYPSHGGFMSYLQAFADRFDVRLSHQLERLSPKDRVLRFTNGSVFAYDRVVSSIPLPALIPLIEGVPDDVVAASQKLAFTTAVLINLGIDRANLSDTHITYFYDEDIIFSRVNLPHMFSPHNAPPGCGTIQAEVYFSDKYRPMRVDPKDLVEPTIAGLKRCGFIREGDRILLQDVAINRYANVIYDHDRAPALDTIHGYLRDIGVVYCGRYGNWDHAWTDEAFVSGEQAAASCLDKKATAMMGSE
;
A
#
# COMPACT_ATOMS: atom_id res chain seq x y z
N MET A 1 -33.15 -13.61 18.57
CA MET A 1 -32.60 -12.75 17.51
C MET A 1 -31.38 -13.44 16.91
N ARG A 2 -31.19 -13.35 15.60
CA ARG A 2 -29.97 -13.86 14.95
C ARG A 2 -28.79 -13.04 15.42
N ARG A 3 -27.66 -13.69 15.75
CA ARG A 3 -26.41 -12.96 16.11
C ARG A 3 -25.93 -12.15 14.89
N PRO A 4 -25.35 -10.96 15.07
CA PRO A 4 -24.83 -10.16 13.96
C PRO A 4 -23.52 -10.74 13.38
N VAL A 5 -23.18 -10.32 12.18
CA VAL A 5 -21.86 -10.57 11.59
C VAL A 5 -20.83 -9.65 12.26
N ALA A 6 -19.69 -10.19 12.65
CA ALA A 6 -18.55 -9.38 13.12
C ALA A 6 -17.62 -9.04 11.94
N VAL A 7 -17.31 -7.76 11.78
CA VAL A 7 -16.31 -7.29 10.80
C VAL A 7 -15.10 -6.78 11.59
N LEU A 8 -13.94 -7.43 11.41
CA LEU A 8 -12.71 -7.09 12.11
C LEU A 8 -11.81 -6.23 11.21
N GLY A 9 -11.64 -4.98 11.60
CA GLY A 9 -10.97 -3.91 10.88
C GLY A 9 -11.95 -2.95 10.21
N THR A 10 -11.62 -1.65 10.23
CA THR A 10 -12.42 -0.54 9.67
C THR A 10 -11.68 0.24 8.58
N GLY A 11 -10.73 -0.42 7.90
CA GLY A 11 -10.12 0.07 6.67
C GLY A 11 -11.02 -0.16 5.46
N MET A 12 -10.50 0.06 4.26
CA MET A 12 -11.23 -0.10 2.99
C MET A 12 -11.95 -1.45 2.89
N ALA A 13 -11.27 -2.57 3.20
CA ALA A 13 -11.86 -3.90 3.11
C ALA A 13 -12.97 -4.13 4.15
N GLY A 14 -12.76 -3.69 5.40
CA GLY A 14 -13.79 -3.82 6.45
C GLY A 14 -15.05 -3.02 6.11
N PHE A 15 -14.90 -1.80 5.63
CA PHE A 15 -16.05 -0.99 5.20
C PHE A 15 -16.68 -1.50 3.90
N GLY A 16 -15.89 -2.12 2.99
CA GLY A 16 -16.44 -2.84 1.85
C GLY A 16 -17.35 -4.00 2.30
N ALA A 17 -16.90 -4.78 3.28
CA ALA A 17 -17.73 -5.84 3.86
C ALA A 17 -19.00 -5.26 4.53
N GLY A 18 -18.87 -4.20 5.32
CA GLY A 18 -20.00 -3.50 5.94
C GLY A 18 -21.00 -2.98 4.91
N HIS A 19 -20.53 -2.40 3.80
CA HIS A 19 -21.38 -1.90 2.71
C HIS A 19 -22.21 -3.02 2.06
N ALA A 20 -21.60 -4.16 1.79
CA ALA A 20 -22.34 -5.30 1.24
C ALA A 20 -23.35 -5.89 2.25
N LEU A 21 -22.99 -5.97 3.54
CA LEU A 21 -23.91 -6.43 4.60
C LEU A 21 -25.08 -5.47 4.80
N GLU A 22 -24.85 -4.15 4.79
CA GLU A 22 -25.90 -3.12 4.83
C GLU A 22 -26.87 -3.28 3.66
N SER A 23 -26.32 -3.41 2.44
CA SER A 23 -27.12 -3.61 1.21
C SER A 23 -27.96 -4.85 1.26
N ALA A 24 -27.46 -5.93 1.88
CA ALA A 24 -28.17 -7.19 2.11
C ALA A 24 -29.11 -7.15 3.33
N LYS A 25 -29.16 -6.04 4.08
CA LYS A 25 -29.95 -5.88 5.32
C LYS A 25 -29.61 -6.92 6.38
N VAL A 26 -28.34 -7.31 6.49
CA VAL A 26 -27.86 -8.26 7.49
C VAL A 26 -27.26 -7.46 8.66
N PRO A 27 -27.66 -7.74 9.90
CA PRO A 27 -27.07 -7.06 11.08
C PRO A 27 -25.58 -7.37 11.20
N PHE A 28 -24.78 -6.34 11.39
CA PHE A 28 -23.32 -6.45 11.59
C PHE A 28 -22.79 -5.39 12.55
N VAL A 29 -21.58 -5.62 13.04
CA VAL A 29 -20.82 -4.68 13.87
C VAL A 29 -19.37 -4.67 13.38
N CYS A 30 -18.81 -3.50 13.18
CA CYS A 30 -17.41 -3.32 12.81
C CYS A 30 -16.56 -3.03 14.06
N PHE A 31 -15.40 -3.66 14.14
CA PHE A 31 -14.46 -3.47 15.27
C PHE A 31 -13.11 -3.03 14.76
N ASP A 32 -12.48 -2.09 15.44
CA ASP A 32 -11.10 -1.69 15.20
C ASP A 32 -10.31 -1.56 16.51
N LYS A 33 -9.02 -1.93 16.46
CA LYS A 33 -8.10 -1.77 17.60
C LYS A 33 -7.77 -0.32 17.89
N ASN A 34 -7.80 0.53 16.85
CA ASN A 34 -7.45 1.94 16.95
C ASN A 34 -8.60 2.77 17.54
N ALA A 35 -8.29 3.94 18.05
CA ALA A 35 -9.28 4.94 18.45
C ALA A 35 -9.89 5.71 17.26
N HIS A 36 -9.54 5.31 16.04
CA HIS A 36 -10.01 5.87 14.77
C HIS A 36 -10.28 4.74 13.77
N TYR A 37 -11.13 5.02 12.78
CA TYR A 37 -11.35 4.15 11.62
C TYR A 37 -10.36 4.49 10.49
N GLY A 38 -10.40 3.72 9.42
CA GLY A 38 -9.63 3.98 8.19
C GLY A 38 -8.51 2.97 7.96
N GLY A 39 -8.05 2.24 8.99
CA GLY A 39 -6.89 1.35 8.87
C GLY A 39 -5.70 2.13 8.31
N HIS A 40 -5.00 1.59 7.32
CA HIS A 40 -3.85 2.27 6.67
C HIS A 40 -4.23 3.44 5.75
N THR A 41 -5.52 3.73 5.55
CA THR A 41 -5.96 4.96 4.86
C THR A 41 -6.26 6.11 5.84
N TRP A 42 -5.83 5.97 7.10
CA TRP A 42 -5.91 7.03 8.10
C TRP A 42 -5.15 8.28 7.66
N SER A 43 -5.67 9.45 8.07
CA SER A 43 -5.04 10.75 7.79
C SER A 43 -4.75 11.49 9.10
N PHE A 44 -3.49 11.82 9.33
CA PHE A 44 -3.04 12.64 10.45
C PHE A 44 -3.36 14.11 10.17
N ARG A 45 -3.99 14.76 11.12
CA ARG A 45 -4.35 16.18 11.05
C ARG A 45 -3.67 16.91 12.20
N TYR A 46 -2.82 17.86 11.87
CA TYR A 46 -2.03 18.60 12.84
C TYR A 46 -2.64 19.97 13.13
N PRO A 47 -2.50 20.49 14.39
CA PRO A 47 -3.05 21.80 14.76
C PRO A 47 -2.51 22.95 13.89
N GLU A 48 -1.31 22.79 13.32
CA GLU A 48 -0.68 23.74 12.41
C GLU A 48 -1.35 23.79 11.03
N GLY A 49 -2.35 22.96 10.77
CA GLY A 49 -3.11 22.90 9.53
C GLY A 49 -2.54 21.96 8.46
N PHE A 50 -1.53 21.17 8.79
CA PHE A 50 -1.00 20.15 7.88
C PHE A 50 -1.80 18.85 7.96
N VAL A 51 -1.93 18.14 6.82
CA VAL A 51 -2.57 16.84 6.71
C VAL A 51 -1.66 15.87 5.97
N PHE A 52 -1.46 14.69 6.55
CA PHE A 52 -0.69 13.59 5.95
C PHE A 52 -1.49 12.30 6.05
N ASP A 53 -1.50 11.48 5.02
CA ASP A 53 -2.03 10.13 5.11
C ASP A 53 -0.98 9.17 5.70
N GLU A 54 -1.40 8.00 6.15
CA GLU A 54 -0.49 6.94 6.61
C GLU A 54 0.20 6.26 5.41
N GLY A 55 1.06 7.02 4.70
CA GLY A 55 1.63 6.74 3.39
C GLY A 55 0.84 7.39 2.26
N GLY A 56 1.50 7.61 1.13
CA GLY A 56 0.86 8.27 -0.02
C GLY A 56 -0.31 7.46 -0.60
N HIS A 57 -1.53 7.96 -0.46
CA HIS A 57 -2.74 7.35 -1.00
C HIS A 57 -3.38 8.24 -2.07
N ILE A 58 -3.78 7.63 -3.19
CA ILE A 58 -4.52 8.27 -4.29
C ILE A 58 -5.57 7.29 -4.83
N SER A 59 -6.70 7.77 -5.33
CA SER A 59 -7.72 6.94 -5.96
C SER A 59 -7.67 7.10 -7.47
N PHE A 60 -7.34 6.03 -8.17
CA PHE A 60 -7.28 5.96 -9.64
C PHE A 60 -8.08 4.78 -10.20
N THR A 61 -9.06 4.34 -9.44
CA THR A 61 -9.90 3.18 -9.79
C THR A 61 -10.62 3.38 -11.12
N LYS A 62 -10.61 2.34 -11.95
CA LYS A 62 -11.41 2.23 -13.17
C LYS A 62 -12.78 1.58 -12.90
N ASN A 63 -13.02 1.12 -11.67
CA ASN A 63 -14.31 0.57 -11.25
C ASN A 63 -15.29 1.71 -10.98
N ASP A 64 -16.26 1.89 -11.89
CA ASP A 64 -17.26 2.96 -11.80
C ASP A 64 -18.11 2.89 -10.52
N HIS A 65 -18.40 1.67 -10.02
CA HIS A 65 -19.13 1.49 -8.76
C HIS A 65 -18.36 2.15 -7.61
N ILE A 66 -17.10 1.78 -7.43
CA ILE A 66 -16.26 2.30 -6.34
C ILE A 66 -15.99 3.79 -6.54
N ARG A 67 -15.66 4.22 -7.76
CA ARG A 67 -15.42 5.63 -8.08
C ARG A 67 -16.60 6.52 -7.69
N ASN A 68 -17.81 6.10 -8.06
CA ASN A 68 -19.03 6.85 -7.76
C ASN A 68 -19.41 6.78 -6.28
N LEU A 69 -19.16 5.63 -5.62
CA LEU A 69 -19.42 5.45 -4.20
C LEU A 69 -18.53 6.37 -3.36
N LEU A 70 -17.23 6.36 -3.61
CA LEU A 70 -16.28 7.23 -2.90
C LEU A 70 -16.57 8.72 -3.14
N ALA A 71 -16.91 9.11 -4.38
CA ALA A 71 -17.27 10.49 -4.68
C ALA A 71 -18.54 10.94 -3.92
N ARG A 72 -19.57 10.08 -3.83
CA ARG A 72 -20.79 10.38 -3.05
C ARG A 72 -20.49 10.54 -1.56
N ASN A 73 -19.58 9.76 -1.01
CA ASN A 73 -19.22 9.83 0.41
C ASN A 73 -18.59 11.16 0.85
N ILE A 74 -18.12 11.96 -0.11
CA ILE A 74 -17.52 13.29 0.12
C ILE A 74 -18.26 14.40 -0.61
N ASP A 75 -19.54 14.17 -0.98
CA ASP A 75 -20.40 15.13 -1.71
C ASP A 75 -19.75 15.65 -3.02
N GLY A 76 -18.97 14.82 -3.69
CA GLY A 76 -18.25 15.16 -4.92
C GLY A 76 -17.05 16.10 -4.72
N ARG A 77 -16.68 16.45 -3.48
CA ARG A 77 -15.57 17.38 -3.17
C ARG A 77 -14.22 16.67 -3.23
N HIS A 78 -13.67 16.56 -4.42
CA HIS A 78 -12.35 15.97 -4.68
C HIS A 78 -11.57 16.81 -5.69
N GLU A 79 -10.24 16.72 -5.58
CA GLU A 79 -9.29 17.14 -6.60
C GLU A 79 -9.12 16.00 -7.62
N GLU A 80 -8.86 16.36 -8.89
CA GLU A 80 -8.61 15.37 -9.96
C GLU A 80 -7.42 15.83 -10.83
N PRO A 81 -6.20 15.92 -10.25
CA PRO A 81 -5.04 16.34 -11.00
C PRO A 81 -4.46 15.22 -11.88
N GLN A 82 -3.72 15.63 -12.93
CA GLN A 82 -2.85 14.73 -13.65
C GLN A 82 -1.69 14.31 -12.76
N LEU A 83 -1.42 13.01 -12.65
CA LEU A 83 -0.34 12.48 -11.81
C LEU A 83 1.02 12.79 -12.46
N LYS A 84 1.90 13.44 -11.71
CA LYS A 84 3.28 13.71 -12.12
C LYS A 84 4.22 12.98 -11.18
N ILE A 85 5.05 12.12 -11.75
CA ILE A 85 6.05 11.33 -11.03
C ILE A 85 7.40 11.52 -11.66
N ASP A 86 8.43 11.61 -10.87
CA ASP A 86 9.81 11.54 -11.33
C ASP A 86 10.64 10.56 -10.50
N ASN A 87 11.87 10.38 -10.93
CA ASN A 87 12.85 9.53 -10.30
C ASN A 87 14.11 10.36 -10.06
N TYR A 88 14.76 10.15 -8.92
CA TYR A 88 16.04 10.77 -8.60
C TYR A 88 17.16 9.72 -8.69
N TRP A 89 18.21 10.07 -9.43
CA TRP A 89 19.40 9.26 -9.57
C TRP A 89 20.64 10.15 -9.79
N HIS A 90 21.59 10.12 -8.86
CA HIS A 90 22.87 10.87 -8.91
C HIS A 90 22.73 12.35 -9.29
N GLY A 91 21.78 13.05 -8.66
CA GLY A 91 21.53 14.47 -8.92
C GLY A 91 20.60 14.75 -10.11
N LEU A 92 20.24 13.75 -10.89
CA LEU A 92 19.34 13.88 -12.05
C LEU A 92 17.89 13.62 -11.66
N ARG A 93 16.99 14.42 -12.22
CA ARG A 93 15.54 14.21 -12.18
C ARG A 93 15.11 13.61 -13.51
N ILE A 94 14.53 12.41 -13.46
CA ILE A 94 14.16 11.63 -14.64
C ILE A 94 12.65 11.41 -14.60
N THR A 95 11.94 11.77 -15.66
CA THR A 95 10.50 11.51 -15.77
C THR A 95 10.21 10.01 -15.60
N HIS A 96 9.19 9.67 -14.84
CA HIS A 96 8.78 8.28 -14.67
C HIS A 96 7.87 7.82 -15.84
N PRO A 97 8.00 6.59 -16.32
CA PRO A 97 8.96 5.56 -15.94
C PRO A 97 10.32 5.73 -16.65
N VAL A 98 11.41 5.45 -15.94
CA VAL A 98 12.79 5.68 -16.43
C VAL A 98 13.07 4.95 -17.74
N GLN A 99 12.58 3.70 -17.91
CA GLN A 99 12.79 2.90 -19.10
C GLN A 99 12.29 3.55 -20.40
N CYS A 100 11.38 4.51 -20.29
CA CYS A 100 10.85 5.28 -21.42
C CYS A 100 11.40 6.72 -21.47
N ASN A 101 12.28 7.11 -20.55
CA ASN A 101 12.74 8.49 -20.38
C ASN A 101 14.24 8.56 -20.07
N LEU A 102 15.06 8.05 -21.01
CA LEU A 102 16.51 8.00 -20.81
C LEU A 102 17.22 9.32 -21.15
N LEU A 103 16.53 10.28 -21.76
CA LEU A 103 17.12 11.58 -22.14
C LEU A 103 17.68 12.31 -20.91
N GLY A 104 18.95 12.75 -21.02
CA GLY A 104 19.65 13.44 -19.94
C GLY A 104 20.50 12.53 -19.05
N LEU A 105 20.39 11.22 -19.19
CA LEU A 105 21.31 10.27 -18.56
C LEU A 105 22.69 10.30 -19.26
N PRO A 106 23.78 9.83 -18.61
CA PRO A 106 25.10 9.69 -19.25
C PRO A 106 25.01 8.87 -20.54
N THR A 107 25.62 9.36 -21.63
CA THR A 107 25.52 8.74 -22.95
C THR A 107 25.95 7.27 -22.96
N ASP A 108 27.04 6.93 -22.27
CA ASP A 108 27.54 5.54 -22.21
C ASP A 108 26.52 4.62 -21.52
N LEU A 109 25.83 5.09 -20.46
CA LEU A 109 24.76 4.36 -19.80
C LEU A 109 23.59 4.13 -20.76
N ILE A 110 23.16 5.16 -21.50
CA ILE A 110 22.08 5.04 -22.50
C ILE A 110 22.44 3.99 -23.56
N VAL A 111 23.67 4.03 -24.09
CA VAL A 111 24.14 3.06 -25.10
C VAL A 111 24.13 1.64 -24.56
N GLU A 112 24.63 1.42 -23.33
CA GLU A 112 24.60 0.08 -22.69
C GLU A 112 23.17 -0.40 -22.47
N VAL A 113 22.28 0.44 -21.96
CA VAL A 113 20.85 0.12 -21.74
C VAL A 113 20.17 -0.28 -23.04
N ILE A 114 20.35 0.50 -24.13
CA ILE A 114 19.75 0.20 -25.43
C ILE A 114 20.30 -1.13 -26.00
N LYS A 115 21.61 -1.36 -25.91
CA LYS A 115 22.23 -2.62 -26.37
C LYS A 115 21.69 -3.84 -25.63
N ASP A 116 21.65 -3.78 -24.31
CA ASP A 116 21.15 -4.88 -23.49
C ASP A 116 19.68 -5.14 -23.74
N PHE A 117 18.87 -4.08 -23.85
CA PHE A 117 17.46 -4.21 -24.13
C PHE A 117 17.20 -4.78 -25.54
N ALA A 118 17.92 -4.31 -26.56
CA ALA A 118 17.82 -4.84 -27.92
C ALA A 118 18.15 -6.34 -28.00
N ALA A 119 19.03 -6.84 -27.13
CA ALA A 119 19.38 -8.25 -27.08
C ALA A 119 18.26 -9.14 -26.51
N VAL A 120 17.34 -8.59 -25.74
CA VAL A 120 16.25 -9.34 -25.05
C VAL A 120 14.85 -9.02 -25.55
N HIS A 121 14.65 -7.89 -26.29
CA HIS A 121 13.31 -7.35 -26.54
C HIS A 121 12.46 -8.24 -27.44
N ASP A 122 13.04 -8.91 -28.45
CA ASP A 122 12.34 -9.84 -29.35
C ASP A 122 12.05 -11.21 -28.71
N THR A 123 12.66 -11.48 -27.55
CA THR A 123 12.42 -12.72 -26.84
C THR A 123 11.07 -12.65 -26.10
N PRO A 124 10.13 -13.58 -26.35
CA PRO A 124 8.90 -13.64 -25.59
C PRO A 124 9.17 -13.81 -24.11
N MET A 125 8.39 -13.12 -23.28
CA MET A 125 8.47 -13.28 -21.82
C MET A 125 8.07 -14.70 -21.46
N THR A 126 8.92 -15.37 -20.67
CA THR A 126 8.68 -16.71 -20.15
C THR A 126 8.60 -16.66 -18.62
N PRO A 127 7.94 -17.62 -17.95
CA PRO A 127 7.97 -17.71 -16.50
C PRO A 127 9.41 -17.72 -15.98
N GLN A 128 9.70 -16.88 -15.00
CA GLN A 128 11.02 -16.75 -14.42
C GLN A 128 11.03 -17.25 -12.98
N PRO A 129 12.15 -17.81 -12.49
CA PRO A 129 12.24 -18.37 -11.15
C PRO A 129 12.14 -17.29 -10.06
N ASN A 130 12.48 -16.05 -10.38
CA ASN A 130 12.48 -14.92 -9.46
C ASN A 130 12.41 -13.58 -10.19
N TYR A 131 12.23 -12.51 -9.42
CA TYR A 131 12.09 -11.15 -9.95
C TYR A 131 13.38 -10.61 -10.59
N ALA A 132 14.58 -11.00 -10.12
CA ALA A 132 15.83 -10.59 -10.74
C ALA A 132 15.94 -11.12 -12.18
N ALA A 133 15.66 -12.41 -12.37
CA ALA A 133 15.66 -13.04 -13.70
C ALA A 133 14.59 -12.40 -14.61
N TRP A 134 13.42 -12.09 -14.06
CA TRP A 134 12.37 -11.39 -14.79
C TRP A 134 12.83 -10.00 -15.26
N LEU A 135 13.45 -9.22 -14.37
CA LEU A 135 13.96 -7.88 -14.70
C LEU A 135 15.02 -7.92 -15.81
N HIS A 136 15.92 -8.89 -15.75
CA HIS A 136 16.93 -9.08 -16.79
C HIS A 136 16.32 -9.44 -18.15
N GLN A 137 15.30 -10.32 -18.16
CA GLN A 137 14.59 -10.68 -19.39
C GLN A 137 13.75 -9.52 -19.93
N ALA A 138 13.15 -8.72 -19.04
CA ALA A 138 12.25 -7.63 -19.44
C ALA A 138 13.00 -6.41 -19.97
N TYR A 139 14.14 -6.06 -19.35
CA TYR A 139 14.80 -4.77 -19.59
C TYR A 139 16.30 -4.86 -19.97
N GLY A 140 16.87 -6.06 -19.98
CA GLY A 140 18.31 -6.23 -20.07
C GLY A 140 19.02 -5.98 -18.74
N LYS A 141 20.27 -6.43 -18.65
CA LYS A 141 21.03 -6.43 -17.40
C LYS A 141 21.32 -5.02 -16.88
N LYS A 142 21.82 -4.14 -17.77
CA LYS A 142 22.28 -2.81 -17.37
C LYS A 142 21.16 -1.97 -16.74
N PHE A 143 20.00 -1.90 -17.39
CA PHE A 143 18.86 -1.17 -16.87
C PHE A 143 18.37 -1.78 -15.56
N ALA A 144 18.20 -3.11 -15.52
CA ALA A 144 17.71 -3.83 -14.36
C ALA A 144 18.55 -3.56 -13.10
N GLU A 145 19.87 -3.64 -13.21
CA GLU A 145 20.80 -3.45 -12.11
C GLU A 145 20.97 -1.98 -11.70
N THR A 146 20.81 -1.03 -12.64
CA THR A 146 20.98 0.40 -12.38
C THR A 146 19.76 1.03 -11.69
N PHE A 147 18.54 0.57 -12.00
CA PHE A 147 17.32 1.23 -11.52
C PHE A 147 16.40 0.31 -10.70
N PRO A 148 15.63 -0.61 -11.29
CA PRO A 148 14.59 -1.32 -10.52
C PRO A 148 15.15 -2.23 -9.43
N MET A 149 16.33 -2.82 -9.59
CA MET A 149 16.94 -3.67 -8.55
C MET A 149 17.44 -2.85 -7.36
N LEU A 150 17.96 -1.65 -7.57
CA LEU A 150 18.35 -0.73 -6.50
C LEU A 150 17.12 -0.26 -5.72
N TYR A 151 16.11 0.21 -6.43
CA TYR A 151 14.85 0.61 -5.81
C TYR A 151 14.20 -0.56 -5.06
N GLY A 152 14.14 -1.74 -5.69
CA GLY A 152 13.54 -2.93 -5.11
C GLY A 152 14.18 -3.33 -3.78
N ARG A 153 15.52 -3.25 -3.66
CA ARG A 153 16.23 -3.52 -2.38
C ARG A 153 15.83 -2.54 -1.27
N LYS A 154 15.59 -1.27 -1.61
CA LYS A 154 15.13 -0.28 -0.63
C LYS A 154 13.68 -0.51 -0.25
N TYR A 155 12.82 -0.78 -1.23
CA TYR A 155 11.37 -0.91 -1.06
C TYR A 155 10.95 -2.25 -0.45
N HIS A 156 11.47 -3.38 -0.97
CA HIS A 156 11.16 -4.72 -0.48
C HIS A 156 12.09 -5.18 0.65
N THR A 157 13.14 -4.41 0.95
CA THR A 157 14.12 -4.69 2.02
C THR A 157 14.90 -6.00 1.86
N THR A 158 14.82 -6.63 0.69
CA THR A 158 15.50 -7.88 0.32
C THR A 158 16.01 -7.79 -1.12
N THR A 159 16.75 -8.79 -1.58
CA THR A 159 17.25 -8.87 -2.96
C THR A 159 16.17 -9.37 -3.92
N MET A 160 16.30 -9.05 -5.22
CA MET A 160 15.29 -9.37 -6.22
C MET A 160 15.24 -10.86 -6.57
N ASP A 161 16.29 -11.60 -6.33
CA ASP A 161 16.33 -13.08 -6.45
C ASP A 161 15.50 -13.80 -5.38
N ASN A 162 15.26 -13.14 -4.23
CA ASN A 162 14.40 -13.65 -3.17
C ASN A 162 12.90 -13.36 -3.40
N LEU A 163 12.52 -12.69 -4.47
CA LEU A 163 11.13 -12.35 -4.77
C LEU A 163 10.58 -13.20 -5.92
N THR A 164 9.33 -13.65 -5.78
CA THR A 164 8.57 -14.28 -6.88
C THR A 164 8.07 -13.25 -7.89
N THR A 165 7.40 -13.71 -8.95
CA THR A 165 6.93 -12.86 -10.05
C THR A 165 5.41 -12.71 -10.09
N ASP A 166 4.67 -13.35 -9.19
CA ASP A 166 3.20 -13.46 -9.20
C ASP A 166 2.47 -12.12 -9.09
N TRP A 167 3.14 -11.09 -8.58
CA TRP A 167 2.59 -9.77 -8.31
C TRP A 167 2.80 -8.75 -9.43
N ILE A 168 3.61 -9.06 -10.42
CA ILE A 168 4.11 -8.09 -11.42
C ILE A 168 2.94 -7.50 -12.22
N GLY A 169 2.20 -8.33 -12.94
CA GLY A 169 1.03 -7.92 -13.72
C GLY A 169 1.23 -6.60 -14.48
N PRO A 170 0.26 -5.69 -14.48
CA PRO A 170 0.34 -4.39 -15.18
C PRO A 170 1.25 -3.35 -14.49
N ARG A 171 1.82 -3.66 -13.32
CA ARG A 171 2.64 -2.70 -12.56
C ARG A 171 3.98 -2.41 -13.20
N MET A 172 4.49 -3.35 -14.00
CA MET A 172 5.79 -3.23 -14.64
C MET A 172 5.61 -3.13 -16.16
N TYR A 173 5.66 -1.89 -16.66
CA TYR A 173 5.56 -1.63 -18.10
C TYR A 173 6.83 -2.04 -18.83
N ARG A 174 6.69 -2.92 -19.81
CA ARG A 174 7.77 -3.30 -20.74
C ARG A 174 7.59 -2.52 -22.03
N PRO A 175 8.45 -1.52 -22.32
CA PRO A 175 8.37 -0.74 -23.54
C PRO A 175 8.83 -1.54 -24.77
N SER A 176 8.49 -1.07 -25.96
CA SER A 176 9.12 -1.50 -27.20
C SER A 176 10.54 -0.90 -27.34
N LEU A 177 11.36 -1.46 -28.22
CA LEU A 177 12.67 -0.90 -28.52
C LEU A 177 12.54 0.54 -29.07
N GLU A 178 11.52 0.79 -29.90
CA GLU A 178 11.25 2.10 -30.48
C GLU A 178 10.94 3.14 -29.36
N GLU A 179 10.12 2.78 -28.38
CA GLU A 179 9.83 3.66 -27.24
C GLU A 179 11.07 4.00 -26.41
N ILE A 180 11.95 3.03 -26.18
CA ILE A 180 13.22 3.26 -25.46
C ILE A 180 14.13 4.21 -26.25
N VAL A 181 14.33 3.95 -27.56
CA VAL A 181 15.15 4.80 -28.42
C VAL A 181 14.57 6.20 -28.51
N HIS A 182 13.25 6.32 -28.70
CA HIS A 182 12.58 7.62 -28.71
C HIS A 182 12.76 8.36 -27.39
N GLY A 183 12.58 7.67 -26.27
CA GLY A 183 12.77 8.24 -24.92
C GLY A 183 14.21 8.64 -24.61
N ALA A 184 15.20 8.05 -25.29
CA ALA A 184 16.61 8.43 -25.19
C ALA A 184 16.95 9.69 -26.03
N LEU A 185 16.28 9.89 -27.17
CA LEU A 185 16.59 10.96 -28.11
C LEU A 185 15.75 12.23 -27.91
N ALA A 186 14.48 12.09 -27.57
CA ALA A 186 13.52 13.19 -27.56
C ALA A 186 12.69 13.31 -26.26
N GLY A 187 12.81 12.36 -25.35
CA GLY A 187 11.91 12.20 -24.21
C GLY A 187 10.51 11.76 -24.64
N GLN A 188 9.70 11.27 -23.69
CA GLN A 188 8.31 10.88 -23.95
C GLN A 188 7.39 12.10 -23.96
N LYS A 189 6.50 12.18 -24.95
CA LYS A 189 5.48 13.23 -25.04
C LYS A 189 4.19 12.89 -24.28
N ALA A 190 3.93 11.61 -24.01
CA ALA A 190 2.76 11.13 -23.30
C ALA A 190 3.16 10.29 -22.09
N SER A 191 2.35 10.32 -21.04
CA SER A 191 2.53 9.43 -19.91
C SER A 191 2.25 7.98 -20.35
N VAL A 192 3.21 7.10 -20.15
CA VAL A 192 3.04 5.64 -20.31
C VAL A 192 2.80 4.94 -18.96
N HIS A 193 2.58 5.73 -17.91
CA HIS A 193 2.23 5.21 -16.61
C HIS A 193 0.77 4.72 -16.60
N TYR A 194 0.50 3.63 -15.86
CA TYR A 194 -0.85 3.05 -15.75
C TYR A 194 -1.86 3.96 -15.02
N VAL A 195 -1.37 5.00 -14.35
CA VAL A 195 -2.17 6.06 -13.72
C VAL A 195 -1.88 7.37 -14.44
N ASP A 196 -2.90 7.97 -15.07
CA ASP A 196 -2.81 9.28 -15.72
C ASP A 196 -3.37 10.37 -14.81
N THR A 197 -4.62 10.21 -14.34
CA THR A 197 -5.27 11.09 -13.38
C THR A 197 -5.65 10.31 -12.13
N PHE A 198 -5.78 11.01 -11.01
CA PHE A 198 -6.26 10.41 -9.77
C PHE A 198 -7.23 11.36 -9.07
N ARG A 199 -8.05 10.80 -8.16
CA ARG A 199 -8.90 11.57 -7.27
C ARG A 199 -8.40 11.53 -5.85
N TYR A 200 -8.53 12.67 -5.20
CA TYR A 200 -8.18 12.82 -3.80
C TYR A 200 -9.18 13.76 -3.10
N PRO A 201 -9.67 13.48 -1.88
CA PRO A 201 -10.59 14.36 -1.18
C PRO A 201 -10.02 15.79 -1.04
N SER A 202 -10.82 16.81 -1.34
CA SER A 202 -10.34 18.19 -1.20
C SER A 202 -9.95 18.53 0.23
N HIS A 203 -10.64 17.96 1.23
CA HIS A 203 -10.39 18.22 2.64
C HIS A 203 -10.30 16.94 3.46
N GLY A 204 -9.46 16.96 4.50
CA GLY A 204 -9.44 15.96 5.57
C GLY A 204 -8.63 14.70 5.26
N GLY A 205 -7.92 14.65 4.14
CA GLY A 205 -7.11 13.51 3.75
C GLY A 205 -7.91 12.35 3.15
N PHE A 206 -7.22 11.29 2.78
CA PHE A 206 -7.81 10.14 2.07
C PHE A 206 -8.90 9.42 2.88
N MET A 207 -8.76 9.39 4.21
CA MET A 207 -9.76 8.78 5.10
C MET A 207 -11.17 9.38 4.96
N SER A 208 -11.29 10.59 4.43
CA SER A 208 -12.58 11.26 4.26
C SER A 208 -13.54 10.47 3.36
N TYR A 209 -13.04 9.65 2.45
CA TYR A 209 -13.85 8.72 1.67
C TYR A 209 -14.63 7.71 2.53
N LEU A 210 -14.17 7.45 3.75
CA LEU A 210 -14.75 6.44 4.64
C LEU A 210 -15.68 7.02 5.71
N GLN A 211 -15.71 8.35 5.89
CA GLN A 211 -16.52 9.02 6.93
C GLN A 211 -17.99 8.61 6.87
N ALA A 212 -18.60 8.64 5.68
CA ALA A 212 -20.01 8.32 5.52
C ALA A 212 -20.37 6.86 5.90
N PHE A 213 -19.42 5.93 5.84
CA PHE A 213 -19.62 4.58 6.36
C PHE A 213 -19.53 4.56 7.88
N ALA A 214 -18.52 5.24 8.46
CA ALA A 214 -18.34 5.33 9.90
C ALA A 214 -19.57 5.96 10.61
N ASP A 215 -20.20 6.94 9.95
CA ASP A 215 -21.39 7.61 10.48
C ASP A 215 -22.65 6.73 10.45
N ARG A 216 -22.73 5.76 9.54
CA ARG A 216 -23.93 4.90 9.37
C ARG A 216 -23.81 3.54 10.06
N PHE A 217 -22.61 2.99 10.19
CA PHE A 217 -22.40 1.65 10.70
C PHE A 217 -22.27 1.62 12.23
N ASP A 218 -22.58 0.51 12.87
CA ASP A 218 -22.16 0.26 14.27
C ASP A 218 -20.65 -0.01 14.27
N VAL A 219 -19.85 1.05 14.48
CA VAL A 219 -18.39 1.00 14.52
C VAL A 219 -17.90 1.12 15.94
N ARG A 220 -17.20 0.11 16.43
CA ARG A 220 -16.64 0.04 17.78
C ARG A 220 -15.13 0.15 17.72
N LEU A 221 -14.64 1.35 17.95
CA LEU A 221 -13.22 1.68 18.01
C LEU A 221 -12.61 1.27 19.38
N SER A 222 -11.28 1.23 19.48
CA SER A 222 -10.55 0.77 20.69
C SER A 222 -10.98 -0.63 21.14
N HIS A 223 -11.30 -1.49 20.17
CA HIS A 223 -11.64 -2.89 20.37
C HIS A 223 -10.54 -3.78 19.75
N GLN A 224 -9.38 -3.81 20.41
CA GLN A 224 -8.30 -4.71 19.98
C GLN A 224 -8.69 -6.15 20.30
N LEU A 225 -8.74 -7.00 19.23
CA LEU A 225 -9.00 -8.42 19.41
C LEU A 225 -7.90 -9.05 20.26
N GLU A 226 -8.31 -9.74 21.32
CA GLU A 226 -7.44 -10.52 22.20
C GLU A 226 -7.55 -12.01 21.87
N ARG A 227 -8.78 -12.49 21.62
CA ARG A 227 -9.04 -13.90 21.31
C ARG A 227 -10.28 -14.07 20.42
N LEU A 228 -10.15 -14.96 19.42
CA LEU A 228 -11.24 -15.43 18.59
C LEU A 228 -11.49 -16.91 18.91
N SER A 229 -12.69 -17.27 19.39
CA SER A 229 -13.11 -18.66 19.57
C SER A 229 -14.07 -19.06 18.44
N PRO A 230 -13.61 -19.83 17.44
CA PRO A 230 -14.47 -20.27 16.33
C PRO A 230 -15.58 -21.22 16.80
N LYS A 231 -15.26 -22.12 17.74
CA LYS A 231 -16.20 -23.12 18.29
C LYS A 231 -17.38 -22.47 18.99
N ASP A 232 -17.12 -21.49 19.87
CA ASP A 232 -18.15 -20.81 20.65
C ASP A 232 -18.78 -19.64 19.89
N ARG A 233 -18.16 -19.22 18.79
CA ARG A 233 -18.48 -18.02 18.01
C ARG A 233 -18.48 -16.77 18.89
N VAL A 234 -17.36 -16.54 19.57
CA VAL A 234 -17.14 -15.44 20.51
C VAL A 234 -15.84 -14.74 20.21
N LEU A 235 -15.87 -13.40 20.23
CA LEU A 235 -14.70 -12.52 20.24
C LEU A 235 -14.51 -11.97 21.64
N ARG A 236 -13.25 -11.91 22.11
CA ARG A 236 -12.85 -11.22 23.31
C ARG A 236 -11.88 -10.10 22.94
N PHE A 237 -12.06 -8.95 23.57
CA PHE A 237 -11.24 -7.77 23.31
C PHE A 237 -10.43 -7.39 24.55
N THR A 238 -9.30 -6.74 24.36
CA THR A 238 -8.38 -6.32 25.44
C THR A 238 -9.01 -5.34 26.43
N ASN A 239 -10.07 -4.64 26.02
CA ASN A 239 -10.87 -3.78 26.91
C ASN A 239 -11.87 -4.54 27.79
N GLY A 240 -11.82 -5.88 27.79
CA GLY A 240 -12.69 -6.76 28.58
C GLY A 240 -14.06 -7.04 27.94
N SER A 241 -14.41 -6.40 26.83
CA SER A 241 -15.68 -6.66 26.15
C SER A 241 -15.69 -8.02 25.45
N VAL A 242 -16.88 -8.61 25.34
CA VAL A 242 -17.13 -9.91 24.72
C VAL A 242 -18.25 -9.76 23.71
N PHE A 243 -18.08 -10.35 22.53
CA PHE A 243 -19.09 -10.28 21.48
C PHE A 243 -19.36 -11.65 20.87
N ALA A 244 -20.63 -12.06 20.88
CA ALA A 244 -21.08 -13.29 20.24
C ALA A 244 -21.54 -13.00 18.81
N TYR A 245 -20.97 -13.71 17.83
CA TYR A 245 -21.22 -13.47 16.42
C TYR A 245 -21.90 -14.67 15.74
N ASP A 246 -22.56 -14.44 14.60
CA ASP A 246 -23.01 -15.50 13.68
C ASP A 246 -21.88 -15.93 12.75
N ARG A 247 -21.23 -14.95 12.13
CA ARG A 247 -20.09 -15.11 11.21
C ARG A 247 -19.08 -13.99 11.45
N VAL A 248 -17.85 -14.22 10.98
CA VAL A 248 -16.79 -13.24 11.09
C VAL A 248 -16.10 -13.02 9.74
N VAL A 249 -15.93 -11.74 9.39
CA VAL A 249 -15.11 -11.27 8.27
C VAL A 249 -13.93 -10.50 8.86
N SER A 250 -12.70 -10.85 8.46
CA SER A 250 -11.49 -10.24 9.01
C SER A 250 -10.63 -9.61 7.92
N SER A 251 -10.25 -8.37 8.10
CA SER A 251 -9.20 -7.68 7.34
C SER A 251 -7.91 -7.49 8.14
N ILE A 252 -7.83 -8.12 9.33
CA ILE A 252 -6.63 -8.10 10.17
C ILE A 252 -5.49 -8.82 9.43
N PRO A 253 -4.24 -8.27 9.45
CA PRO A 253 -3.08 -8.94 8.87
C PRO A 253 -2.90 -10.36 9.40
N LEU A 254 -2.73 -11.34 8.52
CA LEU A 254 -2.67 -12.76 8.87
C LEU A 254 -1.67 -13.08 10.01
N PRO A 255 -0.42 -12.53 10.03
CA PRO A 255 0.50 -12.76 11.14
C PRO A 255 0.01 -12.23 12.49
N ALA A 256 -0.88 -11.22 12.47
CA ALA A 256 -1.48 -10.70 13.69
C ALA A 256 -2.76 -11.45 14.09
N LEU A 257 -3.52 -11.98 13.13
CA LEU A 257 -4.76 -12.68 13.38
C LEU A 257 -4.55 -14.10 13.89
N ILE A 258 -3.70 -14.88 13.21
CA ILE A 258 -3.54 -16.32 13.46
C ILE A 258 -3.22 -16.64 14.93
N PRO A 259 -2.28 -15.95 15.61
CA PRO A 259 -1.98 -16.25 17.02
C PRO A 259 -3.13 -15.96 18.00
N LEU A 260 -4.15 -15.20 17.57
CA LEU A 260 -5.32 -14.84 18.40
C LEU A 260 -6.46 -15.86 18.29
N ILE A 261 -6.35 -16.83 17.40
CA ILE A 261 -7.38 -17.87 17.19
C ILE A 261 -7.17 -19.00 18.22
N GLU A 262 -8.24 -19.36 18.91
CA GLU A 262 -8.20 -20.42 19.90
C GLU A 262 -8.09 -21.80 19.25
N GLY A 263 -7.11 -22.60 19.73
CA GLY A 263 -6.89 -23.94 19.21
C GLY A 263 -6.22 -23.97 17.83
N VAL A 264 -5.55 -22.90 17.41
CA VAL A 264 -4.83 -22.88 16.13
C VAL A 264 -3.70 -23.94 16.16
N PRO A 265 -3.53 -24.76 15.09
CA PRO A 265 -2.45 -25.73 14.99
C PRO A 265 -1.07 -25.07 14.87
N ASP A 266 -0.04 -25.73 15.38
CA ASP A 266 1.33 -25.21 15.39
C ASP A 266 1.90 -24.94 13.99
N ASP A 267 1.56 -25.77 13.01
CA ASP A 267 1.97 -25.60 11.61
C ASP A 267 1.35 -24.35 10.97
N VAL A 268 0.10 -24.00 11.32
CA VAL A 268 -0.56 -22.77 10.87
C VAL A 268 0.09 -21.55 11.51
N VAL A 269 0.44 -21.62 12.81
CA VAL A 269 1.20 -20.57 13.49
C VAL A 269 2.55 -20.37 12.81
N ALA A 270 3.29 -21.46 12.57
CA ALA A 270 4.57 -21.42 11.89
C ALA A 270 4.48 -20.87 10.47
N ALA A 271 3.43 -21.21 9.72
CA ALA A 271 3.16 -20.65 8.40
C ALA A 271 2.93 -19.12 8.47
N SER A 272 2.16 -18.64 9.45
CA SER A 272 1.90 -17.21 9.61
C SER A 272 3.16 -16.40 9.91
N GLN A 273 4.13 -16.96 10.62
CA GLN A 273 5.42 -16.35 10.94
C GLN A 273 6.36 -16.26 9.73
N LYS A 274 6.13 -17.05 8.68
CA LYS A 274 6.89 -16.97 7.42
C LYS A 274 6.46 -15.83 6.53
N LEU A 275 5.25 -15.29 6.71
CA LEU A 275 4.73 -14.19 5.90
C LEU A 275 5.52 -12.91 6.13
N ALA A 276 6.21 -12.46 5.09
CA ALA A 276 7.05 -11.27 5.14
C ALA A 276 6.29 -10.00 4.73
N PHE A 277 6.61 -8.90 5.38
CA PHE A 277 6.05 -7.57 5.09
C PHE A 277 7.07 -6.48 5.43
N THR A 278 6.88 -5.31 4.84
CA THR A 278 7.67 -4.12 5.21
C THR A 278 6.94 -3.30 6.27
N THR A 279 7.74 -2.64 7.10
CA THR A 279 7.32 -1.54 7.97
C THR A 279 7.85 -0.24 7.37
N ALA A 280 6.99 0.73 7.11
CA ALA A 280 7.38 2.05 6.66
C ALA A 280 7.49 3.00 7.85
N VAL A 281 8.63 3.68 7.97
CA VAL A 281 8.78 4.87 8.81
C VAL A 281 8.51 6.06 7.91
N LEU A 282 7.49 6.83 8.25
CA LEU A 282 7.02 8.01 7.53
C LEU A 282 7.55 9.24 8.24
N ILE A 283 8.44 10.00 7.60
CA ILE A 283 8.91 11.28 8.10
C ILE A 283 8.07 12.36 7.45
N ASN A 284 7.21 13.01 8.24
CA ASN A 284 6.28 14.05 7.82
C ASN A 284 6.86 15.43 8.15
N LEU A 285 7.05 16.28 7.15
CA LEU A 285 7.59 17.62 7.30
C LEU A 285 6.65 18.65 6.68
N GLY A 286 6.24 19.66 7.46
CA GLY A 286 5.58 20.87 6.98
C GLY A 286 6.62 21.97 6.75
N ILE A 287 6.65 22.53 5.56
CA ILE A 287 7.66 23.53 5.13
C ILE A 287 6.96 24.86 4.84
N ASP A 288 7.57 25.98 5.19
CA ASP A 288 7.05 27.34 4.97
C ASP A 288 7.16 27.82 3.49
N ARG A 289 7.24 26.89 2.55
CA ARG A 289 7.28 27.13 1.11
C ARG A 289 6.46 26.06 0.38
N ALA A 290 5.54 26.48 -0.50
CA ALA A 290 4.67 25.57 -1.23
C ALA A 290 5.35 24.93 -2.45
N ASN A 291 6.22 25.67 -3.13
CA ASN A 291 6.81 25.22 -4.37
C ASN A 291 8.07 24.34 -4.08
N LEU A 292 7.85 23.12 -3.59
CA LEU A 292 8.89 22.16 -3.21
C LEU A 292 9.38 21.33 -4.42
N SER A 293 8.49 20.99 -5.34
CA SER A 293 8.73 20.24 -6.58
C SER A 293 7.56 20.43 -7.55
N ASP A 294 7.75 20.09 -8.82
CA ASP A 294 6.69 20.06 -9.85
C ASP A 294 6.01 18.69 -9.95
N THR A 295 6.43 17.70 -9.14
CA THR A 295 5.93 16.34 -9.15
C THR A 295 5.25 15.98 -7.82
N HIS A 296 4.24 15.11 -7.89
CA HIS A 296 3.50 14.61 -6.71
C HIS A 296 4.31 13.59 -5.92
N ILE A 297 5.09 12.76 -6.63
CA ILE A 297 5.83 11.63 -6.09
C ILE A 297 7.21 11.57 -6.74
N THR A 298 8.23 11.30 -5.95
CA THR A 298 9.59 11.04 -6.44
C THR A 298 10.11 9.72 -5.89
N TYR A 299 10.64 8.85 -6.75
CA TYR A 299 11.33 7.62 -6.39
C TYR A 299 12.85 7.82 -6.36
N PHE A 300 13.55 7.17 -5.43
CA PHE A 300 14.99 7.36 -5.21
C PHE A 300 15.77 6.07 -5.40
N TYR A 301 16.68 6.05 -6.37
CA TYR A 301 17.52 4.90 -6.68
C TYR A 301 18.83 4.88 -5.90
N ASP A 302 19.36 6.04 -5.49
CA ASP A 302 20.63 6.14 -4.78
C ASP A 302 20.59 5.41 -3.42
N GLU A 303 21.57 4.53 -3.18
CA GLU A 303 21.62 3.71 -1.97
C GLU A 303 22.05 4.51 -0.72
N ASP A 304 22.75 5.63 -0.90
CA ASP A 304 23.16 6.55 0.16
C ASP A 304 22.06 7.57 0.55
N ILE A 305 20.91 7.55 -0.10
CA ILE A 305 19.67 8.20 0.32
C ILE A 305 18.82 7.18 1.05
N ILE A 306 18.51 7.42 2.33
CA ILE A 306 17.85 6.40 3.17
C ILE A 306 16.39 6.14 2.81
N PHE A 307 15.68 7.12 2.27
CA PHE A 307 14.28 6.97 1.85
C PHE A 307 14.17 6.46 0.41
N SER A 308 13.08 5.75 0.14
CA SER A 308 12.79 5.17 -1.19
C SER A 308 11.88 6.05 -2.01
N ARG A 309 10.99 6.79 -1.34
CA ARG A 309 9.95 7.60 -1.96
C ARG A 309 9.72 8.87 -1.15
N VAL A 310 9.40 9.94 -1.86
CA VAL A 310 8.88 11.19 -1.30
C VAL A 310 7.53 11.46 -1.94
N ASN A 311 6.51 11.71 -1.12
CA ASN A 311 5.21 12.20 -1.51
C ASN A 311 5.07 13.66 -1.09
N LEU A 312 4.31 14.44 -1.86
CA LEU A 312 4.00 15.83 -1.57
C LEU A 312 2.47 16.00 -1.40
N PRO A 313 1.92 15.69 -0.21
CA PRO A 313 0.46 15.68 0.02
C PRO A 313 -0.27 16.98 -0.32
N HIS A 314 0.38 18.15 -0.20
CA HIS A 314 -0.21 19.44 -0.61
C HIS A 314 -0.46 19.54 -2.12
N MET A 315 0.20 18.69 -2.93
CA MET A 315 -0.07 18.58 -4.36
C MET A 315 -1.22 17.61 -4.68
N PHE A 316 -1.60 16.72 -3.75
CA PHE A 316 -2.80 15.88 -3.87
C PHE A 316 -4.06 16.71 -3.61
N SER A 317 -4.00 17.57 -2.58
CA SER A 317 -4.97 18.61 -2.31
C SER A 317 -4.27 19.86 -1.73
N PRO A 318 -4.56 21.07 -2.22
CA PRO A 318 -3.99 22.30 -1.66
C PRO A 318 -4.40 22.53 -0.20
N HIS A 319 -5.44 21.85 0.28
CA HIS A 319 -5.90 21.94 1.67
C HIS A 319 -5.15 21.02 2.64
N ASN A 320 -4.17 20.25 2.15
CA ASN A 320 -3.29 19.45 3.00
C ASN A 320 -2.12 20.26 3.61
N ALA A 321 -2.03 21.56 3.31
CA ALA A 321 -1.08 22.48 3.94
C ALA A 321 -1.73 23.84 4.15
N PRO A 322 -1.24 24.66 5.11
CA PRO A 322 -1.61 26.08 5.20
C PRO A 322 -1.20 26.84 3.94
N PRO A 323 -1.89 27.97 3.62
CA PRO A 323 -1.56 28.79 2.46
C PRO A 323 -0.07 29.20 2.44
N GLY A 324 0.59 28.99 1.30
CA GLY A 324 2.01 29.28 1.11
C GLY A 324 2.98 28.23 1.66
N CYS A 325 2.47 27.19 2.33
CA CYS A 325 3.25 26.08 2.87
C CYS A 325 3.18 24.85 1.98
N GLY A 326 4.13 23.93 2.17
CA GLY A 326 4.19 22.64 1.50
C GLY A 326 4.42 21.49 2.48
N THR A 327 4.20 20.29 2.01
CA THR A 327 4.38 19.05 2.80
C THR A 327 5.34 18.11 2.12
N ILE A 328 6.19 17.46 2.90
CA ILE A 328 7.07 16.37 2.45
C ILE A 328 6.78 15.16 3.33
N GLN A 329 6.45 14.02 2.73
CA GLN A 329 6.41 12.74 3.41
C GLN A 329 7.45 11.82 2.78
N ALA A 330 8.52 11.52 3.52
CA ALA A 330 9.58 10.60 3.10
C ALA A 330 9.37 9.22 3.72
N GLU A 331 9.55 8.16 2.92
CA GLU A 331 9.30 6.78 3.34
C GLU A 331 10.60 5.98 3.42
N VAL A 332 10.90 5.48 4.62
CA VAL A 332 12.03 4.57 4.89
C VAL A 332 11.48 3.20 5.27
N TYR A 333 11.94 2.14 4.58
CA TYR A 333 11.39 0.80 4.74
C TYR A 333 12.31 -0.12 5.52
N PHE A 334 11.70 -0.91 6.40
CA PHE A 334 12.30 -2.00 7.17
C PHE A 334 11.43 -3.26 7.03
N SER A 335 11.93 -4.41 7.48
CA SER A 335 11.13 -5.62 7.64
C SER A 335 11.73 -6.50 8.74
N ASP A 336 10.88 -7.13 9.54
CA ASP A 336 11.35 -8.00 10.63
C ASP A 336 12.19 -9.17 10.09
N LYS A 337 11.85 -9.67 8.89
CA LYS A 337 12.50 -10.85 8.28
C LYS A 337 13.85 -10.55 7.61
N TYR A 338 13.98 -9.39 6.91
CA TYR A 338 15.13 -9.14 6.03
C TYR A 338 15.97 -7.91 6.38
N ARG A 339 15.35 -6.87 6.92
CA ARG A 339 16.01 -5.63 7.35
C ARG A 339 15.37 -5.12 8.64
N PRO A 340 15.66 -5.78 9.80
CA PRO A 340 15.12 -5.36 11.08
C PRO A 340 15.49 -3.89 11.41
N MET A 341 14.53 -3.14 11.91
CA MET A 341 14.76 -1.77 12.38
C MET A 341 15.53 -1.82 13.71
N ARG A 342 16.79 -1.37 13.68
CA ARG A 342 17.70 -1.39 14.84
C ARG A 342 18.01 0.01 15.38
N VAL A 343 17.27 1.01 14.92
CA VAL A 343 17.43 2.42 15.30
C VAL A 343 16.09 2.94 15.81
N ASP A 344 16.11 3.96 16.65
CA ASP A 344 14.88 4.68 16.97
C ASP A 344 14.36 5.35 15.68
N PRO A 345 13.08 5.22 15.34
CA PRO A 345 12.52 5.90 14.18
C PRO A 345 12.77 7.40 14.13
N LYS A 346 12.90 8.05 15.28
CA LYS A 346 13.23 9.47 15.38
C LYS A 346 14.65 9.80 14.90
N ASP A 347 15.60 8.87 15.02
CA ASP A 347 16.96 9.04 14.54
C ASP A 347 17.06 9.09 13.01
N LEU A 348 15.98 8.71 12.29
CA LEU A 348 15.91 8.79 10.84
C LEU A 348 15.58 10.20 10.33
N VAL A 349 15.16 11.11 11.19
CA VAL A 349 14.73 12.46 10.79
C VAL A 349 15.89 13.26 10.21
N GLU A 350 16.99 13.41 10.95
CA GLU A 350 18.14 14.21 10.50
C GLU A 350 18.78 13.67 9.21
N PRO A 351 19.04 12.35 9.04
CA PRO A 351 19.50 11.80 7.77
C PRO A 351 18.51 12.02 6.62
N THR A 352 17.20 11.99 6.89
CA THR A 352 16.17 12.29 5.89
C THR A 352 16.23 13.75 5.46
N ILE A 353 16.30 14.70 6.41
CA ILE A 353 16.42 16.14 6.12
C ILE A 353 17.69 16.42 5.31
N ALA A 354 18.82 15.81 5.69
CA ALA A 354 20.08 15.94 4.93
C ALA A 354 19.93 15.44 3.49
N GLY A 355 19.29 14.27 3.30
CA GLY A 355 18.98 13.74 1.97
C GLY A 355 18.05 14.65 1.17
N LEU A 356 16.99 15.18 1.78
CA LEU A 356 16.05 16.11 1.14
C LEU A 356 16.72 17.43 0.73
N LYS A 357 17.64 17.95 1.53
CA LYS A 357 18.47 19.12 1.18
C LYS A 357 19.35 18.81 -0.03
N ARG A 358 20.06 17.68 -0.02
CA ARG A 358 20.91 17.25 -1.14
C ARG A 358 20.11 17.10 -2.44
N CYS A 359 18.85 16.62 -2.36
CA CYS A 359 17.97 16.45 -3.52
C CYS A 359 17.19 17.71 -3.92
N GLY A 360 17.39 18.84 -3.22
CA GLY A 360 16.79 20.13 -3.54
C GLY A 360 15.32 20.30 -3.13
N PHE A 361 14.75 19.39 -2.34
CA PHE A 361 13.39 19.55 -1.76
C PHE A 361 13.37 20.61 -0.67
N ILE A 362 14.40 20.62 0.18
CA ILE A 362 14.59 21.64 1.22
C ILE A 362 15.77 22.54 0.80
N ARG A 363 15.56 23.85 0.80
CA ARG A 363 16.54 24.85 0.42
C ARG A 363 17.09 25.57 1.66
N GLU A 364 18.21 26.25 1.48
CA GLU A 364 18.70 27.18 2.50
C GLU A 364 17.66 28.30 2.74
N GLY A 365 17.34 28.54 4.00
CA GLY A 365 16.33 29.51 4.41
C GLY A 365 14.93 28.93 4.59
N ASP A 366 14.61 27.71 4.10
CA ASP A 366 13.35 27.06 4.41
C ASP A 366 13.25 26.72 5.91
N ARG A 367 12.09 26.97 6.50
CA ARG A 367 11.77 26.60 7.89
C ARG A 367 10.88 25.38 7.92
N ILE A 368 11.25 24.43 8.76
CA ILE A 368 10.40 23.27 9.07
C ILE A 368 9.42 23.71 10.15
N LEU A 369 8.13 23.78 9.81
CA LEU A 369 7.06 24.23 10.69
C LEU A 369 6.41 23.04 11.42
N LEU A 370 6.48 21.85 10.84
CA LEU A 370 6.01 20.59 11.42
C LEU A 370 7.04 19.50 11.16
N GLN A 371 7.32 18.70 12.16
CA GLN A 371 8.12 17.48 12.05
C GLN A 371 7.46 16.40 12.88
N ASP A 372 7.10 15.30 12.24
CA ASP A 372 6.51 14.13 12.90
C ASP A 372 7.00 12.83 12.28
N VAL A 373 7.00 11.76 13.07
CA VAL A 373 7.40 10.41 12.64
C VAL A 373 6.25 9.45 12.94
N ALA A 374 5.67 8.90 11.88
CA ALA A 374 4.67 7.85 11.97
C ALA A 374 5.23 6.50 11.51
N ILE A 375 4.70 5.42 12.06
CA ILE A 375 5.11 4.06 11.74
C ILE A 375 3.91 3.31 11.18
N ASN A 376 4.02 2.92 9.92
CA ASN A 376 3.07 2.01 9.28
C ASN A 376 3.64 0.60 9.29
N ARG A 377 3.21 -0.21 10.27
CA ARG A 377 3.49 -1.65 10.26
C ARG A 377 2.58 -2.34 9.25
N TYR A 378 3.08 -3.31 8.52
CA TYR A 378 2.42 -3.95 7.39
C TYR A 378 2.24 -3.03 6.17
N ALA A 379 3.22 -2.17 5.87
CA ALA A 379 3.12 -1.22 4.76
C ALA A 379 2.98 -1.93 3.41
N ASN A 380 3.84 -2.93 3.14
CA ASN A 380 3.76 -3.72 1.92
C ASN A 380 3.99 -5.21 2.21
N VAL A 381 3.25 -6.06 1.50
CA VAL A 381 3.50 -7.50 1.45
C VAL A 381 4.79 -7.75 0.67
N ILE A 382 5.65 -8.63 1.15
CA ILE A 382 6.82 -9.10 0.43
C ILE A 382 6.49 -10.45 -0.20
N TYR A 383 6.64 -10.53 -1.52
CA TYR A 383 6.34 -11.74 -2.30
C TYR A 383 7.57 -12.63 -2.39
N ASP A 384 8.03 -13.11 -1.24
CA ASP A 384 9.13 -14.06 -1.17
C ASP A 384 8.66 -15.50 -1.46
N HIS A 385 9.61 -16.43 -1.55
CA HIS A 385 9.32 -17.84 -1.88
C HIS A 385 8.57 -18.59 -0.77
N ASP A 386 8.56 -18.10 0.47
CA ASP A 386 7.79 -18.69 1.57
C ASP A 386 6.29 -18.34 1.52
N ARG A 387 5.92 -17.27 0.81
CA ARG A 387 4.57 -16.70 0.82
C ARG A 387 3.50 -17.69 0.36
N ALA A 388 3.64 -18.27 -0.83
CA ALA A 388 2.59 -19.11 -1.42
C ALA A 388 2.30 -20.36 -0.58
N PRO A 389 3.30 -21.18 -0.17
CA PRO A 389 3.05 -22.33 0.71
C PRO A 389 2.43 -21.95 2.06
N ALA A 390 2.86 -20.81 2.63
CA ALA A 390 2.31 -20.33 3.89
C ALA A 390 0.84 -19.96 3.76
N LEU A 391 0.46 -19.29 2.66
CA LEU A 391 -0.93 -18.90 2.40
C LEU A 391 -1.83 -20.11 2.17
N ASP A 392 -1.38 -21.14 1.46
CA ASP A 392 -2.15 -22.37 1.26
C ASP A 392 -2.54 -22.99 2.61
N THR A 393 -1.59 -23.09 3.53
CA THR A 393 -1.81 -23.59 4.90
C THR A 393 -2.79 -22.71 5.68
N ILE A 394 -2.53 -21.38 5.72
CA ILE A 394 -3.32 -20.43 6.52
C ILE A 394 -4.75 -20.31 5.98
N HIS A 395 -4.90 -20.11 4.67
CA HIS A 395 -6.22 -19.95 4.05
C HIS A 395 -7.03 -21.24 4.10
N GLY A 396 -6.37 -22.42 4.01
CA GLY A 396 -7.00 -23.72 4.25
C GLY A 396 -7.63 -23.74 5.64
N TYR A 397 -6.84 -23.51 6.66
CA TYR A 397 -7.30 -23.51 8.05
C TYR A 397 -8.43 -22.48 8.30
N LEU A 398 -8.30 -21.24 7.81
CA LEU A 398 -9.34 -20.22 8.01
C LEU A 398 -10.67 -20.61 7.38
N ARG A 399 -10.64 -21.27 6.20
CA ARG A 399 -11.85 -21.82 5.58
C ARG A 399 -12.49 -22.90 6.44
N ASP A 400 -11.69 -23.82 6.98
CA ASP A 400 -12.18 -24.95 7.79
C ASP A 400 -12.87 -24.48 9.08
N ILE A 401 -12.37 -23.42 9.70
CA ILE A 401 -12.97 -22.85 10.92
C ILE A 401 -14.03 -21.77 10.65
N GLY A 402 -14.35 -21.49 9.37
CA GLY A 402 -15.38 -20.53 8.99
C GLY A 402 -15.04 -19.05 9.23
N VAL A 403 -13.75 -18.69 9.28
CA VAL A 403 -13.29 -17.31 9.31
C VAL A 403 -13.05 -16.82 7.89
N VAL A 404 -13.84 -15.84 7.45
CA VAL A 404 -13.70 -15.24 6.13
C VAL A 404 -12.70 -14.09 6.23
N TYR A 405 -11.73 -14.07 5.33
CA TYR A 405 -10.69 -13.04 5.26
C TYR A 405 -10.86 -12.16 4.02
N CYS A 406 -10.39 -10.92 4.08
CA CYS A 406 -10.48 -9.98 2.97
C CYS A 406 -9.41 -8.91 3.01
N GLY A 407 -9.31 -8.18 1.89
CA GLY A 407 -8.42 -7.05 1.71
C GLY A 407 -6.95 -7.45 1.59
N ARG A 408 -6.10 -6.46 1.41
CA ARG A 408 -4.67 -6.61 1.16
C ARG A 408 -3.97 -7.56 2.14
N TYR A 409 -4.34 -7.52 3.41
CA TYR A 409 -3.65 -8.25 4.48
C TYR A 409 -4.34 -9.57 4.87
N GLY A 410 -5.60 -9.75 4.50
CA GLY A 410 -6.29 -11.04 4.58
C GLY A 410 -5.93 -11.93 3.39
N ASN A 411 -5.88 -11.38 2.19
CA ASN A 411 -5.41 -12.07 0.98
C ASN A 411 -3.89 -12.16 0.92
N TRP A 412 -3.19 -11.30 1.64
CA TRP A 412 -1.74 -11.15 1.61
C TRP A 412 -1.21 -10.85 0.21
N ASP A 413 -1.77 -9.81 -0.41
CA ASP A 413 -1.48 -9.40 -1.77
C ASP A 413 -1.19 -7.88 -1.88
N HIS A 414 -0.91 -7.41 -3.12
CA HIS A 414 -0.67 -6.00 -3.42
C HIS A 414 -1.96 -5.26 -3.83
N ALA A 415 -3.12 -5.65 -3.30
CA ALA A 415 -4.38 -4.96 -3.61
C ALA A 415 -4.28 -3.44 -3.40
N TRP A 416 -4.82 -2.68 -4.35
CA TRP A 416 -5.04 -1.24 -4.19
C TRP A 416 -6.27 -0.99 -3.30
N THR A 417 -6.51 0.27 -2.96
CA THR A 417 -7.59 0.64 -2.04
C THR A 417 -8.97 0.22 -2.52
N ASP A 418 -9.26 0.39 -3.80
CA ASP A 418 -10.52 -0.06 -4.43
C ASP A 418 -10.64 -1.59 -4.50
N GLU A 419 -9.56 -2.28 -4.86
CA GLU A 419 -9.52 -3.76 -4.85
C GLU A 419 -9.72 -4.30 -3.44
N ALA A 420 -9.14 -3.66 -2.42
CA ALA A 420 -9.36 -4.01 -1.03
C ALA A 420 -10.82 -3.83 -0.61
N PHE A 421 -11.47 -2.74 -1.05
CA PHE A 421 -12.90 -2.52 -0.79
C PHE A 421 -13.76 -3.60 -1.44
N VAL A 422 -13.56 -3.88 -2.73
CA VAL A 422 -14.26 -4.93 -3.47
C VAL A 422 -14.03 -6.32 -2.84
N SER A 423 -12.80 -6.61 -2.38
CA SER A 423 -12.50 -7.84 -1.65
C SER A 423 -13.37 -7.98 -0.39
N GLY A 424 -13.60 -6.88 0.32
CA GLY A 424 -14.52 -6.83 1.47
C GLY A 424 -15.97 -7.14 1.07
N GLU A 425 -16.46 -6.53 -0.01
CA GLU A 425 -17.82 -6.82 -0.53
C GLU A 425 -17.98 -8.31 -0.90
N GLN A 426 -16.97 -8.88 -1.57
CA GLN A 426 -16.97 -10.30 -1.94
C GLN A 426 -16.93 -11.23 -0.73
N ALA A 427 -16.13 -10.90 0.28
CA ALA A 427 -16.05 -11.64 1.53
C ALA A 427 -17.40 -11.66 2.26
N ALA A 428 -18.07 -10.52 2.34
CA ALA A 428 -19.41 -10.44 2.92
C ALA A 428 -20.43 -11.27 2.11
N ALA A 429 -20.39 -11.21 0.77
CA ALA A 429 -21.25 -12.01 -0.08
C ALA A 429 -21.05 -13.52 0.15
N SER A 430 -19.80 -13.98 0.29
CA SER A 430 -19.49 -15.39 0.58
C SER A 430 -20.03 -15.84 1.95
N CYS A 431 -20.04 -14.93 2.94
CA CYS A 431 -20.68 -15.19 4.23
C CYS A 431 -22.20 -15.43 4.12
N LEU A 432 -22.84 -14.86 3.11
CA LEU A 432 -24.30 -14.93 2.95
C LEU A 432 -24.75 -16.13 2.08
N ASP A 433 -23.85 -16.72 1.32
CA ASP A 433 -24.16 -17.85 0.45
C ASP A 433 -24.45 -19.13 1.27
N LYS A 434 -25.73 -19.57 1.22
CA LYS A 434 -26.20 -20.74 1.97
C LYS A 434 -25.57 -22.08 1.52
N LYS A 435 -24.99 -22.15 0.31
CA LYS A 435 -24.33 -23.36 -0.19
C LYS A 435 -22.98 -23.61 0.49
N ALA A 436 -22.24 -22.57 0.82
CA ALA A 436 -20.99 -22.70 1.59
C ALA A 436 -21.25 -23.20 3.02
N THR A 437 -22.43 -22.96 3.56
CA THR A 437 -22.83 -23.33 4.93
C THR A 437 -23.19 -24.84 5.07
N ALA A 438 -23.64 -25.48 4.01
CA ALA A 438 -24.07 -26.89 4.04
C ALA A 438 -22.87 -27.87 4.08
N MET A 439 -21.66 -27.45 3.63
CA MET A 439 -20.45 -28.27 3.72
C MET A 439 -19.79 -28.19 5.12
N MET A 440 -20.15 -27.22 5.96
CA MET A 440 -19.59 -27.04 7.31
C MET A 440 -20.43 -27.66 8.43
N GLY A 441 -21.61 -28.23 8.12
CA GLY A 441 -22.57 -28.74 9.10
C GLY A 441 -22.87 -30.24 9.02
N SER A 442 -22.09 -30.98 8.25
CA SER A 442 -22.25 -32.43 8.13
C SER A 442 -20.96 -33.16 8.51
N GLU A 443 -20.62 -33.11 9.81
CA GLU A 443 -19.84 -34.13 10.54
C GLU A 443 -20.25 -34.10 12.00
#